data_02098a12e87d70f26c0b8c4b8f8599b2
#
_entry.id   02098a12e87d70f26c0b8c4b8f8599b2
#
_cell.length_a   1.000
_cell.length_b   1.000
_cell.length_c   1.000
_cell.angle_alpha   90.00
_cell.angle_beta   90.00
_cell.angle_gamma   90.00
#
_symmetry.space_group_name_H-M   'P 1'
#
loop_
_entity.id
_entity.type
_entity.pdbx_description
1 polymer ?
#
loop_
_entity_poly.entity_id
_entity_poly.type
_entity_poly.pdbx_seq_one_letter_code
_entity_poly.pdbx_strand_id
1 'polypeptide(L)'
;MLFRSNKLKEYVDIIQKVARVEQHRIPNHMVEYEELVSIGVIAVQVLIKDKTEEQLEKYNAAYIATAVRWAIRNELRIRYK
;
A
#
# COMPACT_ATOMS: atom_id res chain seq x y z
N MET A 1 8.09 8.44 17.28
CA MET A 1 7.17 8.39 18.03
C MET A 1 6.22 7.29 18.08
N LEU A 2 6.08 6.84 19.24
CA LEU A 2 5.40 5.60 19.47
C LEU A 2 3.92 5.68 19.26
N PHE A 3 3.36 6.85 19.47
CA PHE A 3 1.92 6.94 19.30
C PHE A 3 1.48 6.67 17.87
N ARG A 4 2.40 6.69 16.94
CA ARG A 4 2.03 6.40 15.58
C ARG A 4 2.01 4.94 15.23
N SER A 5 2.44 4.10 16.15
CA SER A 5 2.54 2.69 15.82
C SER A 5 1.19 2.07 15.50
N ASN A 6 0.10 2.54 16.11
CA ASN A 6 -1.21 2.01 15.77
C ASN A 6 -1.59 2.31 14.33
N LYS A 7 -1.31 3.52 13.90
CA LYS A 7 -1.60 3.90 12.53
C LYS A 7 -0.75 3.10 11.55
N LEU A 8 0.53 2.95 11.85
CA LEU A 8 1.41 2.19 10.99
C LEU A 8 0.95 0.76 10.87
N LYS A 9 0.48 0.19 11.97
CA LYS A 9 0.00 -1.17 11.96
C LYS A 9 -1.21 -1.30 11.05
N GLU A 10 -2.11 -0.34 11.13
CA GLU A 10 -3.28 -0.33 10.26
C GLU A 10 -2.86 -0.27 8.79
N TYR A 11 -1.90 0.58 8.49
CA TYR A 11 -1.44 0.72 7.13
C TYR A 11 -0.82 -0.58 6.63
N VAL A 12 -0.01 -1.21 7.47
CA VAL A 12 0.61 -2.47 7.08
C VAL A 12 -0.45 -3.54 6.82
N ASP A 13 -1.45 -3.61 7.67
CA ASP A 13 -2.53 -4.58 7.46
C ASP A 13 -3.23 -4.34 6.13
N ILE A 14 -3.52 -3.09 5.82
CA ILE A 14 -4.18 -2.75 4.57
C ILE A 14 -3.29 -3.11 3.39
N ILE A 15 -2.02 -2.77 3.47
CA ILE A 15 -1.08 -3.07 2.40
C ILE A 15 -1.02 -4.57 2.15
N GLN A 16 -0.95 -5.35 3.20
CA GLN A 16 -0.86 -6.80 3.07
C GLN A 16 -2.11 -7.38 2.45
N LYS A 17 -3.27 -6.87 2.85
CA LYS A 17 -4.51 -7.36 2.27
C LYS A 17 -4.62 -7.04 0.80
N VAL A 18 -4.27 -5.81 0.43
CA VAL A 18 -4.33 -5.43 -0.97
C VAL A 18 -3.31 -6.22 -1.79
N ALA A 19 -2.12 -6.39 -1.25
CA ALA A 19 -1.09 -7.16 -1.95
C ALA A 19 -1.54 -8.58 -2.20
N ARG A 20 -2.20 -9.18 -1.21
CA ARG A 20 -2.66 -10.55 -1.36
C ARG A 20 -3.73 -10.65 -2.44
N VAL A 21 -4.66 -9.71 -2.44
CA VAL A 21 -5.71 -9.72 -3.45
C VAL A 21 -5.12 -9.51 -4.84
N GLU A 22 -4.20 -8.58 -4.96
CA GLU A 22 -3.61 -8.31 -6.27
C GLU A 22 -2.75 -9.47 -6.74
N GLN A 23 -2.10 -10.16 -5.83
CA GLN A 23 -1.29 -11.31 -6.21
C GLN A 23 -2.15 -12.41 -6.83
N HIS A 24 -3.37 -12.56 -6.35
CA HIS A 24 -4.26 -13.56 -6.92
C HIS A 24 -4.67 -13.23 -8.34
N ARG A 25 -4.57 -11.98 -8.73
CA ARG A 25 -4.93 -11.57 -10.08
C ARG A 25 -3.77 -11.67 -11.06
N ILE A 26 -2.57 -11.86 -10.55
CA ILE A 26 -1.35 -11.82 -11.36
C ILE A 26 -0.76 -13.21 -11.40
N PRO A 27 -0.24 -13.67 -12.56
CA PRO A 27 0.44 -14.96 -12.58
C PRO A 27 1.58 -14.98 -11.57
N ASN A 28 1.68 -16.09 -10.85
CA ASN A 28 2.61 -16.19 -9.74
C ASN A 28 4.06 -15.95 -10.12
N HIS A 29 4.43 -16.29 -11.33
CA HIS A 29 5.81 -16.19 -11.75
C HIS A 29 6.22 -14.76 -12.10
N MET A 30 5.27 -13.83 -12.12
CA MET A 30 5.59 -12.48 -12.56
C MET A 30 6.05 -11.59 -11.42
N VAL A 31 5.45 -11.75 -10.25
CA VAL A 31 5.82 -10.90 -9.13
C VAL A 31 5.52 -11.62 -7.83
N GLU A 32 6.35 -11.37 -6.84
CA GLU A 32 6.19 -12.02 -5.56
C GLU A 32 5.40 -11.14 -4.61
N TYR A 33 4.79 -11.78 -3.64
CA TYR A 33 3.99 -11.08 -2.64
C TYR A 33 4.79 -9.99 -1.94
N GLU A 34 6.03 -10.30 -1.55
CA GLU A 34 6.85 -9.31 -0.85
C GLU A 34 7.13 -8.11 -1.71
N GLU A 35 7.23 -8.31 -3.01
CA GLU A 35 7.43 -7.21 -3.91
C GLU A 35 6.23 -6.29 -3.92
N LEU A 36 5.04 -6.87 -3.92
CA LEU A 36 3.82 -6.08 -3.89
C LEU A 36 3.71 -5.32 -2.58
N VAL A 37 4.07 -5.95 -1.48
CA VAL A 37 4.06 -5.28 -0.19
C VAL A 37 5.02 -4.10 -0.19
N SER A 38 6.21 -4.29 -0.74
CA SER A 38 7.19 -3.21 -0.82
C SER A 38 6.66 -2.02 -1.61
N ILE A 39 6.02 -2.30 -2.74
CA ILE A 39 5.43 -1.22 -3.54
C ILE A 39 4.39 -0.49 -2.71
N GLY A 40 3.56 -1.22 -2.00
CA GLY A 40 2.54 -0.61 -1.18
C GLY A 40 3.10 0.22 -0.04
N VAL A 41 4.16 -0.28 0.59
CA VAL A 41 4.78 0.46 1.68
C VAL A 41 5.32 1.80 1.18
N ILE A 42 6.01 1.76 0.06
CA ILE A 42 6.56 2.99 -0.51
C ILE A 42 5.42 3.94 -0.88
N ALA A 43 4.35 3.42 -1.46
CA ALA A 43 3.23 4.26 -1.85
C ALA A 43 2.61 4.95 -0.64
N VAL A 44 2.43 4.20 0.44
CA VAL A 44 1.84 4.79 1.64
C VAL A 44 2.79 5.81 2.25
N GLN A 45 4.08 5.51 2.27
CA GLN A 45 5.05 6.46 2.80
C GLN A 45 5.01 7.79 2.06
N VAL A 46 4.91 7.72 0.74
CA VAL A 46 4.81 8.94 -0.05
C VAL A 46 3.51 9.65 0.25
N LEU A 47 2.44 8.90 0.38
CA LEU A 47 1.12 9.47 0.61
C LEU A 47 1.03 10.21 1.93
N ILE A 48 1.63 9.66 2.98
CA ILE A 48 1.50 10.26 4.31
C ILE A 48 2.65 11.20 4.65
N LYS A 49 3.64 11.29 3.78
CA LYS A 49 4.77 12.18 4.02
C LYS A 49 4.27 13.61 4.14
N ASP A 50 4.78 14.31 5.12
CA ASP A 50 4.45 15.72 5.35
C ASP A 50 3.00 15.97 5.69
N LYS A 51 2.26 14.94 6.06
CA LYS A 51 0.88 15.10 6.49
C LYS A 51 0.83 15.19 8.01
N THR A 52 -0.04 16.06 8.50
CA THR A 52 -0.26 16.13 9.93
C THR A 52 -1.14 14.98 10.38
N GLU A 53 -1.17 14.74 11.67
CA GLU A 53 -2.04 13.70 12.20
C GLU A 53 -3.50 13.99 11.88
N GLU A 54 -3.85 15.24 11.91
CA GLU A 54 -5.21 15.65 11.60
C GLU A 54 -5.57 15.26 10.18
N GLN A 55 -4.65 15.46 9.25
CA GLN A 55 -4.88 15.10 7.86
C GLN A 55 -4.93 13.59 7.70
N LEU A 56 -4.09 12.87 8.42
CA LEU A 56 -4.06 11.42 8.32
C LEU A 56 -5.36 10.80 8.81
N GLU A 57 -6.00 11.42 9.78
CA GLU A 57 -7.25 10.90 10.29
C GLU A 57 -8.35 10.90 9.25
N LYS A 58 -8.22 11.72 8.25
CA LYS A 58 -9.21 11.76 7.18
C LYS A 58 -9.04 10.63 6.18
N TYR A 59 -7.91 9.96 6.22
CA TYR A 59 -7.65 8.85 5.31
C TYR A 59 -8.20 7.57 5.93
N ASN A 60 -9.32 7.11 5.42
CA ASN A 60 -9.88 5.86 5.93
C ASN A 60 -9.22 4.68 5.23
N ALA A 61 -9.60 3.47 5.66
CA ALA A 61 -9.00 2.26 5.13
C ALA A 61 -9.23 2.12 3.63
N ALA A 62 -10.42 2.49 3.18
CA ALA A 62 -10.73 2.38 1.76
C ALA A 62 -9.84 3.29 0.92
N TYR A 63 -9.58 4.48 1.43
CA TYR A 63 -8.73 5.42 0.72
C TYR A 63 -7.31 4.89 0.59
N ILE A 64 -6.78 4.37 1.70
CA ILE A 64 -5.43 3.82 1.70
C ILE A 64 -5.36 2.60 0.80
N ALA A 65 -6.35 1.73 0.88
CA ALA A 65 -6.37 0.53 0.05
C ALA A 65 -6.39 0.89 -1.43
N THR A 66 -7.17 1.89 -1.80
CA THR A 66 -7.23 2.33 -3.18
C THR A 66 -5.88 2.86 -3.64
N ALA A 67 -5.22 3.63 -2.79
CA ALA A 67 -3.91 4.18 -3.14
C ALA A 67 -2.88 3.06 -3.33
N VAL A 68 -2.91 2.07 -2.47
CA VAL A 68 -1.98 0.95 -2.58
C VAL A 68 -2.25 0.17 -3.86
N ARG A 69 -3.51 -0.12 -4.13
CA ARG A 69 -3.88 -0.85 -5.34
C ARG A 69 -3.43 -0.10 -6.59
N TRP A 70 -3.65 1.19 -6.60
CA TRP A 70 -3.24 2.03 -7.72
C TRP A 70 -1.73 1.97 -7.93
N ALA A 71 -0.99 2.07 -6.83
CA ALA A 71 0.47 2.04 -6.93
C ALA A 71 0.96 0.69 -7.47
N ILE A 72 0.37 -0.38 -7.00
CA ILE A 72 0.75 -1.70 -7.45
C ILE A 72 0.47 -1.86 -8.94
N ARG A 73 -0.72 -1.50 -9.36
CA ARG A 73 -1.08 -1.66 -10.76
C ARG A 73 -0.24 -0.78 -11.67
N ASN A 74 0.02 0.43 -11.21
CA ASN A 74 0.83 1.35 -12.01
C ASN A 74 2.25 0.84 -12.16
N GLU A 75 2.81 0.32 -11.07
CA GLU A 75 4.17 -0.20 -11.12
C GLU A 75 4.27 -1.40 -12.04
N LEU A 76 3.28 -2.29 -11.98
CA LEU A 76 3.30 -3.48 -12.82
C LEU A 76 3.12 -3.11 -14.28
N ARG A 77 2.30 -2.11 -14.54
CA ARG A 77 2.12 -1.67 -15.92
C ARG A 77 3.43 -1.17 -16.51
N ILE A 78 4.21 -0.47 -15.71
CA ILE A 78 5.50 0.05 -16.16
C ILE A 78 6.47 -1.11 -16.42
N ARG A 79 6.47 -2.09 -15.53
CA ARG A 79 7.41 -3.19 -15.64
C ARG A 79 7.10 -4.14 -16.76
N TYR A 80 5.83 -4.39 -17.01
CA TYR A 80 5.43 -5.46 -17.90
C TYR A 80 4.59 -4.96 -19.07
N LYS A 81 4.86 -3.78 -19.49
CA LYS A 81 4.10 -3.27 -20.61
C LYS A 81 4.61 -3.82 -21.94
#